data_d2e5d3163274dc0a0c1780e0ccb0ef25
#
_entry.id   d2e5d3163274dc0a0c1780e0ccb0ef25
#
_cell.length_a   1.000
_cell.length_b   1.000
_cell.length_c   1.000
_cell.angle_alpha   90.00
_cell.angle_beta   90.00
_cell.angle_gamma   90.00
#
_symmetry.space_group_name_H-M   'P 1'
#
loop_
_entity.id
_entity.type
_entity.pdbx_description
1 polymer ?
#
loop_
_entity_poly.entity_id
_entity_poly.type
_entity_poly.pdbx_seq_one_letter_code
_entity_poly.pdbx_strand_id
1 'polypeptide(L)'
;MDALTNFTQQALQDSQKAISALNAEQAQIRKVVLQNRLALDILTAAQGGTCTIIHTQCCTYIPDMSPNVIHLTKHMNKMIEAMDIPEASIASFWEMLTSAPWWKTILQ
;
A
#
# COMPACT_ATOMS: atom_id res chain seq x y z
N MET A 1 10.49 14.44 -20.51
CA MET A 1 9.12 14.35 -19.96
C MET A 1 8.36 15.64 -20.20
N ASP A 2 7.10 15.56 -20.59
CA ASP A 2 6.28 16.74 -20.71
C ASP A 2 5.78 17.21 -19.33
N ALA A 3 5.14 18.39 -19.32
CA ALA A 3 4.65 18.98 -18.07
C ALA A 3 3.58 18.12 -17.40
N LEU A 4 2.73 17.47 -18.19
CA LEU A 4 1.67 16.60 -17.66
C LEU A 4 2.25 15.38 -16.96
N THR A 5 3.23 14.73 -17.58
CA THR A 5 3.90 13.56 -16.99
C THR A 5 4.58 13.94 -15.68
N ASN A 6 5.28 15.08 -15.66
CA ASN A 6 5.95 15.55 -14.44
C ASN A 6 4.96 15.88 -13.34
N PHE A 7 3.85 16.52 -13.66
CA PHE A 7 2.79 16.82 -12.70
C PHE A 7 2.19 15.53 -12.12
N THR A 8 1.89 14.57 -13.00
CA THR A 8 1.32 13.28 -12.58
C THR A 8 2.28 12.52 -11.67
N GLN A 9 3.57 12.50 -12.02
CA GLN A 9 4.59 11.84 -11.22
C GLN A 9 4.68 12.46 -9.83
N GLN A 10 4.69 13.79 -9.76
CA GLN A 10 4.76 14.48 -8.47
C GLN A 10 3.53 14.18 -7.61
N ALA A 11 2.35 14.20 -8.20
CA ALA A 11 1.11 13.89 -7.50
C ALA A 11 1.12 12.46 -6.96
N LEU A 12 1.62 11.51 -7.73
CA LEU A 12 1.72 10.11 -7.31
C LEU A 12 2.73 9.94 -6.18
N GLN A 13 3.85 10.64 -6.24
CA GLN A 13 4.85 10.60 -5.16
C GLN A 13 4.28 11.14 -3.86
N ASP A 14 3.57 12.27 -3.92
CA ASP A 14 2.95 12.87 -2.75
C ASP A 14 1.88 11.94 -2.16
N SER A 15 1.07 11.33 -3.02
CA SER A 15 0.05 10.38 -2.59
C SER A 15 0.67 9.15 -1.93
N GLN A 16 1.75 8.62 -2.50
CA GLN A 16 2.45 7.47 -1.93
C GLN A 16 2.98 7.79 -0.53
N LYS A 17 3.60 8.95 -0.38
CA LYS A 17 4.14 9.39 0.92
C LYS A 17 3.03 9.55 1.95
N ALA A 18 1.91 10.13 1.55
CA ALA A 18 0.75 10.32 2.44
C ALA A 18 0.17 8.97 2.88
N ILE A 19 0.01 8.04 1.95
CA ILE A 19 -0.52 6.71 2.26
C ILE A 19 0.43 5.96 3.21
N SER A 20 1.73 6.01 2.96
CA SER A 20 2.72 5.35 3.81
C SER A 20 2.72 5.93 5.22
N ALA A 21 2.63 7.25 5.35
CA ALA A 21 2.58 7.91 6.65
C ALA A 21 1.30 7.54 7.42
N LEU A 22 0.15 7.56 6.75
CA LEU A 22 -1.13 7.17 7.35
C LEU A 22 -1.12 5.70 7.77
N ASN A 23 -0.52 4.83 6.97
CA ASN A 23 -0.42 3.42 7.31
C ASN A 23 0.43 3.20 8.55
N ALA A 24 1.55 3.90 8.68
CA ALA A 24 2.41 3.82 9.87
C ALA A 24 1.67 4.32 11.12
N GLU A 25 0.95 5.42 11.01
CA GLU A 25 0.14 5.97 12.09
C GLU A 25 -0.95 4.98 12.50
N GLN A 26 -1.67 4.43 11.53
CA GLN A 26 -2.73 3.45 11.78
C GLN A 26 -2.19 2.21 12.49
N ALA A 27 -1.00 1.74 12.13
CA ALA A 27 -0.38 0.59 12.79
C ALA A 27 -0.11 0.86 14.26
N GLN A 28 0.33 2.07 14.62
CA GLN A 28 0.54 2.46 16.00
C GLN A 28 -0.77 2.59 16.77
N ILE A 29 -1.79 3.20 16.17
CA ILE A 29 -3.13 3.32 16.75
C ILE A 29 -3.70 1.93 17.04
N ARG A 30 -3.53 0.99 16.11
CA ARG A 30 -3.97 -0.38 16.28
C ARG A 30 -3.34 -1.02 17.52
N LYS A 31 -2.03 -0.84 17.70
CA LYS A 31 -1.34 -1.38 18.87
C LYS A 31 -1.88 -0.80 20.17
N VAL A 32 -2.09 0.51 20.22
CA VAL A 32 -2.60 1.19 21.41
C VAL A 32 -4.00 0.71 21.75
N VAL A 33 -4.88 0.59 20.76
CA VAL A 33 -6.25 0.11 20.95
C VAL A 33 -6.25 -1.31 21.49
N LEU A 34 -5.42 -2.20 20.92
CA LEU A 34 -5.34 -3.59 21.38
C LEU A 34 -4.79 -3.69 22.80
N GLN A 35 -3.80 -2.87 23.15
CA GLN A 35 -3.24 -2.83 24.50
C GLN A 35 -4.28 -2.32 25.50
N ASN A 36 -5.02 -1.26 25.15
CA ASN A 36 -6.06 -0.71 26.01
C ASN A 36 -7.18 -1.73 26.23
N ARG A 37 -7.57 -2.43 25.18
CA ARG A 37 -8.58 -3.49 25.28
C ARG A 37 -8.13 -4.60 26.20
N LEU A 38 -6.88 -5.05 26.05
CA LEU A 38 -6.32 -6.09 26.92
C LEU A 38 -6.31 -5.63 28.38
N ALA A 39 -5.88 -4.39 28.64
CA ALA A 39 -5.86 -3.83 29.98
C ALA A 39 -7.27 -3.77 30.58
N LEU A 40 -8.26 -3.34 29.81
CA LEU A 40 -9.65 -3.28 30.25
C LEU A 40 -10.20 -4.68 30.55
N ASP A 41 -9.88 -5.67 29.70
CA ASP A 41 -10.33 -7.05 29.92
C ASP A 41 -9.72 -7.63 31.18
N ILE A 42 -8.46 -7.32 31.49
CA ILE A 42 -7.81 -7.73 32.72
C ILE A 42 -8.48 -7.10 33.95
N LEU A 43 -8.75 -5.81 33.90
CA LEU A 43 -9.39 -5.06 34.99
C LEU A 43 -10.83 -5.53 35.23
N THR A 44 -11.52 -5.95 34.20
CA THR A 44 -12.92 -6.38 34.25
C THR A 44 -13.10 -7.89 34.24
N ALA A 45 -12.00 -8.64 34.39
CA ALA A 45 -12.03 -10.11 34.28
C ALA A 45 -13.02 -10.75 35.28
N ALA A 46 -13.14 -10.20 36.49
CA ALA A 46 -14.06 -10.71 37.51
C ALA A 46 -15.53 -10.62 37.07
N GLN A 47 -15.85 -9.68 36.18
CA GLN A 47 -17.19 -9.48 35.64
C GLN A 47 -17.38 -10.13 34.24
N GLY A 48 -16.41 -10.90 33.79
CA GLY A 48 -16.48 -11.61 32.53
C GLY A 48 -15.87 -10.84 31.34
N GLY A 49 -15.16 -9.72 31.61
CA GLY A 49 -14.51 -8.91 30.57
C GLY A 49 -15.37 -7.73 30.14
N THR A 50 -14.76 -6.87 29.33
CA THR A 50 -15.37 -5.61 28.87
C THR A 50 -16.66 -5.85 28.09
N CYS A 51 -16.68 -6.83 27.22
CA CYS A 51 -17.85 -7.12 26.37
C CYS A 51 -19.05 -7.56 27.18
N THR A 52 -18.83 -8.32 28.25
CA THR A 52 -19.88 -8.75 29.16
C THR A 52 -20.49 -7.57 29.91
N ILE A 53 -19.67 -6.62 30.34
CA ILE A 53 -20.11 -5.42 31.07
C ILE A 53 -21.00 -4.55 30.21
N ILE A 54 -20.63 -4.30 28.97
CA ILE A 54 -21.38 -3.42 28.07
C ILE A 54 -22.54 -4.15 27.36
N HIS A 55 -22.71 -5.43 27.64
CA HIS A 55 -23.81 -6.26 27.08
C HIS A 55 -23.86 -6.25 25.56
N THR A 56 -22.70 -6.18 24.90
CA THR A 56 -22.61 -6.24 23.46
C THR A 56 -21.62 -7.30 23.01
N GLN A 57 -21.82 -7.77 21.79
CA GLN A 57 -20.87 -8.66 21.16
C GLN A 57 -19.73 -7.83 20.63
N CYS A 58 -18.62 -7.78 21.35
CA CYS A 58 -17.49 -6.93 21.00
C CYS A 58 -16.43 -7.63 20.15
N CYS A 59 -16.65 -8.84 19.70
CA CYS A 59 -15.64 -9.56 18.93
C CYS A 59 -15.72 -9.13 17.47
N THR A 60 -15.27 -7.90 17.20
CA THR A 60 -15.11 -7.45 15.83
C THR A 60 -13.68 -7.71 15.41
N TYR A 61 -13.51 -8.52 14.37
CA TYR A 61 -12.21 -8.74 13.79
C TYR A 61 -11.88 -7.63 12.81
N ILE A 62 -10.83 -6.89 13.11
CA ILE A 62 -10.32 -5.86 12.21
C ILE A 62 -9.05 -6.40 11.58
N PRO A 63 -9.07 -6.77 10.28
CA PRO A 63 -7.87 -7.32 9.67
C PRO A 63 -6.76 -6.27 9.59
N ASP A 64 -5.52 -6.72 9.79
CA ASP A 64 -4.37 -5.84 9.66
C ASP A 64 -4.01 -5.73 8.19
N MET A 65 -4.33 -4.59 7.58
CA MET A 65 -4.05 -4.33 6.17
C MET A 65 -2.68 -3.68 5.93
N SER A 66 -1.89 -3.48 7.01
CA SER A 66 -0.58 -2.82 6.87
C SER A 66 0.35 -3.52 5.88
N PRO A 67 0.49 -4.86 5.89
CA PRO A 67 1.35 -5.52 4.90
C PRO A 67 0.87 -5.30 3.47
N ASN A 68 -0.45 -5.31 3.25
CA ASN A 68 -1.03 -5.09 1.93
C ASN A 68 -0.77 -3.67 1.44
N VAL A 69 -0.92 -2.69 2.35
CA VAL A 69 -0.65 -1.28 2.01
C VAL A 69 0.82 -1.09 1.68
N ILE A 70 1.72 -1.70 2.46
CA ILE A 70 3.17 -1.63 2.20
C ILE A 70 3.48 -2.21 0.82
N HIS A 71 2.90 -3.35 0.50
CA HIS A 71 3.10 -3.98 -0.81
C HIS A 71 2.63 -3.08 -1.95
N LEU A 72 1.45 -2.49 -1.82
CA LEU A 72 0.88 -1.61 -2.82
C LEU A 72 1.68 -0.31 -2.99
N THR A 73 2.18 0.26 -1.88
CA THR A 73 3.00 1.48 -1.96
C THR A 73 4.36 1.20 -2.59
N LYS A 74 4.93 0.04 -2.36
CA LYS A 74 6.17 -0.38 -3.04
C LYS A 74 5.93 -0.55 -4.53
N HIS A 75 4.81 -1.14 -4.91
CA HIS A 75 4.43 -1.29 -6.32
C HIS A 75 4.22 0.08 -6.96
N MET A 76 3.54 1.00 -6.27
CA MET A 76 3.36 2.36 -6.74
C MET A 76 4.70 3.07 -6.95
N ASN A 77 5.64 2.88 -6.02
CA ASN A 77 6.97 3.45 -6.14
C ASN A 77 7.70 2.96 -7.40
N LYS A 78 7.59 1.67 -7.70
CA LYS A 78 8.17 1.10 -8.92
C LYS A 78 7.56 1.70 -10.17
N MET A 79 6.24 1.92 -10.15
CA MET A 79 5.56 2.55 -11.29
C MET A 79 5.99 4.00 -11.47
N ILE A 80 6.17 4.72 -10.36
CA ILE A 80 6.65 6.11 -10.39
C ILE A 80 8.07 6.17 -10.96
N GLU A 81 8.95 5.27 -10.53
CA GLU A 81 10.32 5.19 -11.04
C GLU A 81 10.34 4.87 -12.54
N ALA A 82 9.41 4.05 -13.00
CA ALA A 82 9.30 3.73 -14.42
C ALA A 82 8.95 4.94 -15.26
N MET A 83 8.30 5.95 -14.68
CA MET A 83 8.00 7.20 -15.38
C MET A 83 9.24 8.07 -15.65
N ASP A 84 10.33 7.79 -14.95
CA ASP A 84 11.60 8.50 -15.13
C ASP A 84 12.49 7.87 -16.19
N ILE A 85 12.03 6.83 -16.87
CA ILE A 85 12.83 6.20 -17.93
C ILE A 85 13.05 7.20 -19.04
N PRO A 86 14.33 7.51 -19.41
CA PRO A 86 14.61 8.43 -20.49
C PRO A 86 14.02 7.95 -21.81
N GLU A 87 13.60 8.91 -22.63
CA GLU A 87 13.04 8.62 -23.95
C GLU A 87 13.98 7.76 -24.79
N ALA A 88 15.29 7.99 -24.69
CA ALA A 88 16.30 7.17 -25.37
C ALA A 88 16.25 5.71 -24.94
N SER A 89 16.01 5.44 -23.66
CA SER A 89 15.88 4.07 -23.17
C SER A 89 14.61 3.41 -23.69
N ILE A 90 13.52 4.16 -23.80
CA ILE A 90 12.28 3.66 -24.38
C ILE A 90 12.49 3.33 -25.85
N ALA A 91 13.19 4.19 -26.59
CA ALA A 91 13.49 3.95 -28.01
C ALA A 91 14.34 2.67 -28.18
N SER A 92 15.35 2.48 -27.33
CA SER A 92 16.17 1.28 -27.33
C SER A 92 15.36 0.01 -27.04
N PHE A 93 14.42 0.13 -26.10
CA PHE A 93 13.54 -0.98 -25.77
C PHE A 93 12.64 -1.34 -26.96
N TRP A 94 12.08 -0.34 -27.63
CA TRP A 94 11.27 -0.57 -28.84
C TRP A 94 12.07 -1.21 -29.95
N GLU A 95 13.31 -0.75 -30.17
CA GLU A 95 14.20 -1.35 -31.16
C GLU A 95 14.47 -2.82 -30.84
N MET A 96 14.70 -3.12 -29.56
CA MET A 96 14.91 -4.49 -29.13
C MET A 96 13.67 -5.36 -29.40
N LEU A 97 12.47 -4.86 -29.11
CA LEU A 97 11.23 -5.57 -29.36
C LEU A 97 10.97 -5.79 -30.85
N THR A 98 11.22 -4.77 -31.66
CA THR A 98 10.94 -4.86 -33.10
C THR A 98 11.98 -5.65 -33.86
N SER A 99 13.20 -5.77 -33.32
CA SER A 99 14.25 -6.57 -33.94
C SER A 99 14.20 -8.04 -33.53
N ALA A 100 13.43 -8.39 -32.50
CA ALA A 100 13.31 -9.75 -32.03
C ALA A 100 12.54 -10.62 -33.05
N PRO A 101 13.04 -11.83 -33.37
CA PRO A 101 12.38 -12.65 -34.40
C PRO A 101 11.04 -13.25 -33.98
N TRP A 102 10.68 -13.22 -32.68
CA TRP A 102 9.45 -13.84 -32.21
C TRP A 102 8.19 -13.18 -32.78
N TRP A 103 8.21 -11.85 -32.94
CA TRP A 103 7.03 -11.13 -33.41
C TRP A 103 6.79 -11.40 -34.92
N LYS A 104 7.84 -11.69 -35.67
CA LYS A 104 7.71 -12.07 -37.09
C LYS A 104 6.94 -13.38 -37.25
N THR A 105 7.14 -14.29 -36.33
CA THR A 105 6.43 -15.55 -36.29
C THR A 105 4.94 -15.35 -36.03
N ILE A 106 4.62 -14.38 -35.12
CA ILE A 106 3.23 -14.08 -34.78
C ILE A 106 2.50 -13.42 -35.96
N LEU A 107 3.20 -12.55 -36.71
CA LEU A 107 2.61 -11.83 -37.83
C LEU A 107 2.44 -12.67 -39.10
N GLN A 108 3.08 -13.84 -39.17
CA GLN A 108 2.89 -14.79 -40.24
C GLN A 108 1.74 -15.73 -39.90
#